data_69b2aba66e4184999155019ba5e99a63
#
_entry.id   69b2aba66e4184999155019ba5e99a63
#
_cell.length_a   1.000
_cell.length_b   1.000
_cell.length_c   1.000
_cell.angle_alpha   90.00
_cell.angle_beta   90.00
_cell.angle_gamma   90.00
#
_symmetry.space_group_name_H-M   'P 1'
#
loop_
_entity.id
_entity.type
_entity.pdbx_description
1 polymer ?
#
loop_
_entity_poly.entity_id
_entity_poly.type
_entity_poly.pdbx_seq_one_letter_code
_entity_poly.pdbx_strand_id
1 'polypeptide(L)'
;MEKVEIESFTLDHTKVKAPYVRLISEEKGPNGDIVSNFDVRLCQPNRQEIPTGVMHTLEHLFALYLRPRITGYLDCSPFGCRTGFHLLAWGKHSSKDVAIAVKEALELITTTEWEDVPGTEEKECGNYKDHSLFGAKEWAKEILETYKNY
;
A
#
# COMPACT_ATOMS: atom_id res chain seq x y z
N MET A 1 -18.49 -9.90 26.53
CA MET A 1 -17.36 -9.57 25.64
C MET A 1 -17.28 -8.08 25.48
N GLU A 2 -16.14 -7.48 25.72
CA GLU A 2 -15.93 -6.07 25.53
C GLU A 2 -16.10 -5.71 24.04
N LYS A 3 -16.83 -4.62 23.76
CA LYS A 3 -17.12 -4.20 22.39
C LYS A 3 -15.95 -3.34 21.91
N VAL A 4 -15.12 -3.90 21.03
CA VAL A 4 -13.98 -3.22 20.43
C VAL A 4 -14.38 -2.67 19.06
N GLU A 5 -14.19 -1.36 18.85
CA GLU A 5 -14.39 -0.72 17.56
C GLU A 5 -13.07 -0.68 16.80
N ILE A 6 -13.06 -1.21 15.58
CA ILE A 6 -11.91 -1.19 14.68
C ILE A 6 -12.26 -0.27 13.52
N GLU A 7 -11.52 0.82 13.36
CA GLU A 7 -11.82 1.88 12.38
C GLU A 7 -11.98 1.33 10.95
N SER A 8 -11.10 0.44 10.53
CA SER A 8 -11.17 -0.14 9.19
C SER A 8 -12.48 -0.89 8.90
N PHE A 9 -13.18 -1.35 9.94
CA PHE A 9 -14.46 -2.05 9.79
C PHE A 9 -15.66 -1.10 9.89
N THR A 10 -15.43 0.17 10.26
CA THR A 10 -16.49 1.20 10.29
C THR A 10 -16.65 1.89 8.93
N LEU A 11 -15.64 1.77 8.05
CA LEU A 11 -15.71 2.30 6.70
C LEU A 11 -16.75 1.52 5.88
N ASP A 12 -17.67 2.25 5.25
CA ASP A 12 -18.62 1.64 4.32
C ASP A 12 -17.93 1.34 2.97
N HIS A 13 -17.46 0.09 2.83
CA HIS A 13 -16.75 -0.37 1.66
C HIS A 13 -17.59 -0.41 0.38
N THR A 14 -18.93 -0.25 0.50
CA THR A 14 -19.83 -0.18 -0.66
C THR A 14 -19.91 1.23 -1.27
N LYS A 15 -19.48 2.25 -0.54
CA LYS A 15 -19.59 3.67 -0.92
C LYS A 15 -18.28 4.29 -1.37
N VAL A 16 -17.14 3.66 -1.10
CA VAL A 16 -15.84 4.18 -1.51
C VAL A 16 -15.59 3.95 -2.99
N LYS A 17 -14.75 4.79 -3.59
CA LYS A 17 -14.34 4.68 -4.99
C LYS A 17 -12.82 4.64 -5.08
N ALA A 18 -12.28 3.46 -5.33
CA ALA A 18 -10.86 3.25 -5.55
C ALA A 18 -10.42 3.71 -6.95
N PRO A 19 -9.12 4.03 -7.18
CA PRO A 19 -8.08 4.10 -6.16
C PRO A 19 -8.12 5.37 -5.31
N TYR A 20 -7.64 5.29 -4.05
CA TYR A 20 -7.55 6.45 -3.17
C TYR A 20 -6.49 6.23 -2.08
N VAL A 21 -6.09 7.32 -1.45
CA VAL A 21 -5.32 7.31 -0.21
C VAL A 21 -6.09 8.09 0.84
N ARG A 22 -6.36 7.43 1.99
CA ARG A 22 -7.16 7.98 3.08
C ARG A 22 -6.38 7.92 4.38
N LEU A 23 -6.31 9.04 5.12
CA LEU A 23 -5.80 9.03 6.50
C LEU A 23 -6.80 8.30 7.39
N ILE A 24 -6.37 7.18 7.97
CA ILE A 24 -7.17 6.40 8.93
C ILE A 24 -7.12 7.08 10.29
N SER A 25 -5.91 7.29 10.79
CA SER A 25 -5.68 7.87 12.12
C SER A 25 -4.28 8.45 12.25
N GLU A 26 -4.15 9.34 13.22
CA GLU A 26 -2.87 9.78 13.78
C GLU A 26 -2.80 9.25 15.21
N GLU A 27 -1.89 8.30 15.46
CA GLU A 27 -1.72 7.70 16.77
C GLU A 27 -0.60 8.39 17.52
N LYS A 28 -0.89 8.80 18.76
CA LYS A 28 0.09 9.47 19.62
C LYS A 28 0.75 8.46 20.57
N GLY A 29 2.06 8.36 20.54
CA GLY A 29 2.82 7.53 21.46
C GLY A 29 2.98 8.14 22.85
N PRO A 30 3.48 7.35 23.81
CA PRO A 30 3.65 7.80 25.20
C PRO A 30 4.54 9.05 25.37
N ASN A 31 5.49 9.24 24.47
CA ASN A 31 6.43 10.36 24.50
C ASN A 31 6.05 11.51 23.56
N GLY A 32 4.85 11.47 22.99
CA GLY A 32 4.33 12.53 22.15
C GLY A 32 4.60 12.38 20.65
N ASP A 33 5.36 11.36 20.26
CA ASP A 33 5.56 11.04 18.84
C ASP A 33 4.25 10.59 18.19
N ILE A 34 4.08 10.90 16.92
CA ILE A 34 2.88 10.58 16.15
C ILE A 34 3.22 9.57 15.07
N VAL A 35 2.35 8.57 14.89
CA VAL A 35 2.34 7.67 13.74
C VAL A 35 1.09 7.94 12.93
N SER A 36 1.28 8.22 11.65
CA SER A 36 0.16 8.33 10.69
C SER A 36 -0.09 6.96 10.05
N ASN A 37 -1.36 6.58 9.99
CA ASN A 37 -1.83 5.34 9.40
C ASN A 37 -2.73 5.64 8.21
N PHE A 38 -2.40 5.10 7.04
CA PHE A 38 -3.14 5.34 5.80
C PHE A 38 -3.73 4.06 5.21
N ASP A 39 -4.89 4.22 4.62
CA ASP A 39 -5.53 3.26 3.73
C ASP A 39 -5.14 3.62 2.28
N VAL A 40 -4.26 2.83 1.70
CA VAL A 40 -3.88 2.94 0.29
C VAL A 40 -4.71 1.91 -0.48
N ARG A 41 -5.86 2.33 -0.96
CA ARG A 41 -6.79 1.43 -1.66
C ARG A 41 -6.53 1.46 -3.16
N LEU A 42 -6.19 0.32 -3.73
CA LEU A 42 -5.72 0.23 -5.11
C LEU A 42 -6.80 -0.25 -6.07
N CYS A 43 -7.72 -1.11 -5.62
CA CYS A 43 -8.83 -1.57 -6.44
C CYS A 43 -10.15 -1.56 -5.68
N GLN A 44 -11.25 -1.65 -6.42
CA GLN A 44 -12.59 -1.49 -5.86
C GLN A 44 -12.96 -2.64 -4.94
N PRO A 45 -13.26 -2.37 -3.64
CA PRO A 45 -13.69 -3.39 -2.69
C PRO A 45 -14.90 -4.18 -3.21
N ASN A 46 -14.86 -5.49 -3.01
CA ASN A 46 -15.92 -6.43 -3.38
C ASN A 46 -16.23 -6.51 -4.90
N ARG A 47 -15.39 -5.89 -5.73
CA ARG A 47 -15.46 -5.96 -7.20
C ARG A 47 -14.24 -6.59 -7.81
N GLN A 48 -13.08 -6.31 -7.22
CA GLN A 48 -11.79 -6.80 -7.67
C GLN A 48 -10.97 -7.22 -6.46
N GLU A 49 -10.06 -8.14 -6.67
CA GLU A 49 -8.98 -8.45 -5.72
C GLU A 49 -7.68 -8.66 -6.49
N ILE A 50 -6.58 -8.19 -5.92
CA ILE A 50 -5.25 -8.35 -6.51
C ILE A 50 -4.79 -9.79 -6.23
N PRO A 51 -4.34 -10.54 -7.26
CA PRO A 51 -3.80 -11.89 -7.06
C PRO A 51 -2.64 -11.93 -6.07
N THR A 52 -2.48 -13.03 -5.34
CA THR A 52 -1.51 -13.12 -4.24
C THR A 52 -0.07 -12.84 -4.67
N GLY A 53 0.38 -13.39 -5.80
CA GLY A 53 1.73 -13.15 -6.32
C GLY A 53 1.96 -11.71 -6.76
N VAL A 54 0.93 -11.06 -7.30
CA VAL A 54 0.97 -9.64 -7.64
C VAL A 54 1.05 -8.79 -6.38
N MET A 55 0.21 -9.09 -5.40
CA MET A 55 0.19 -8.38 -4.11
C MET A 55 1.54 -8.46 -3.41
N HIS A 56 2.15 -9.65 -3.41
CA HIS A 56 3.48 -9.89 -2.82
C HIS A 56 4.57 -9.07 -3.50
N THR A 57 4.57 -9.03 -4.84
CA THR A 57 5.53 -8.23 -5.59
C THR A 57 5.32 -6.73 -5.35
N LEU A 58 4.06 -6.26 -5.34
CA LEU A 58 3.74 -4.87 -4.99
C LEU A 58 4.22 -4.50 -3.59
N GLU A 59 4.05 -5.40 -2.61
CA GLU A 59 4.53 -5.18 -1.24
C GLU A 59 6.04 -4.92 -1.20
N HIS A 60 6.83 -5.77 -1.85
CA HIS A 60 8.29 -5.61 -1.90
C HIS A 60 8.71 -4.33 -2.64
N LEU A 61 8.03 -4.00 -3.73
CA LEU A 61 8.35 -2.80 -4.50
C LEU A 61 7.90 -1.53 -3.79
N PHE A 62 6.79 -1.53 -3.09
CA PHE A 62 6.41 -0.39 -2.25
C PHE A 62 7.39 -0.17 -1.10
N ALA A 63 7.88 -1.24 -0.47
CA ALA A 63 8.93 -1.12 0.55
C ALA A 63 10.19 -0.45 -0.01
N LEU A 64 10.55 -0.79 -1.24
CA LEU A 64 11.71 -0.21 -1.92
C LEU A 64 11.47 1.25 -2.33
N TYR A 65 10.35 1.54 -2.97
CA TYR A 65 10.12 2.84 -3.62
C TYR A 65 9.49 3.90 -2.71
N LEU A 66 8.73 3.50 -1.68
CA LEU A 66 8.11 4.46 -0.75
C LEU A 66 9.07 4.93 0.34
N ARG A 67 10.00 4.06 0.77
CA ARG A 67 10.93 4.41 1.85
C ARG A 67 11.70 5.72 1.61
N PRO A 68 12.27 5.99 0.43
CA PRO A 68 12.96 7.25 0.19
C PRO A 68 12.00 8.43 -0.08
N ARG A 69 10.71 8.19 -0.29
CA ARG A 69 9.72 9.20 -0.67
C ARG A 69 8.87 9.70 0.48
N ILE A 70 8.81 8.93 1.56
CA ILE A 70 8.00 9.28 2.74
C ILE A 70 8.95 9.37 3.94
N THR A 71 9.15 10.58 4.45
CA THR A 71 9.95 10.78 5.65
C THR A 71 9.33 10.05 6.83
N GLY A 72 10.13 9.25 7.54
CA GLY A 72 9.63 8.48 8.66
C GLY A 72 8.85 7.21 8.26
N TYR A 73 8.96 6.76 7.00
CA TYR A 73 8.35 5.52 6.55
C TYR A 73 8.63 4.36 7.50
N LEU A 74 7.59 3.63 7.89
CA LEU A 74 7.70 2.46 8.75
C LEU A 74 7.37 1.18 7.99
N ASP A 75 6.20 1.11 7.38
CA ASP A 75 5.72 -0.11 6.76
C ASP A 75 4.60 0.15 5.75
N CYS A 76 4.48 -0.74 4.78
CA CYS A 76 3.36 -0.78 3.84
C CYS A 76 2.97 -2.25 3.67
N SER A 77 1.89 -2.66 4.34
CA SER A 77 1.47 -4.06 4.42
C SER A 77 0.10 -4.27 3.79
N PRO A 78 -0.09 -5.38 3.03
CA PRO A 78 -1.34 -5.63 2.34
C PRO A 78 -2.50 -5.91 3.30
N PHE A 79 -3.70 -5.45 2.91
CA PHE A 79 -4.95 -5.90 3.52
C PHE A 79 -5.22 -7.37 3.16
N GLY A 80 -5.76 -8.12 4.08
CA GLY A 80 -6.15 -9.52 3.85
C GLY A 80 -7.19 -9.68 2.73
N CYS A 81 -8.00 -8.66 2.45
CA CYS A 81 -8.96 -8.65 1.35
C CYS A 81 -8.33 -8.41 -0.04
N ARG A 82 -7.04 -8.10 -0.09
CA ARG A 82 -6.26 -7.90 -1.32
C ARG A 82 -6.75 -6.76 -2.20
N THR A 83 -7.23 -5.68 -1.58
CA THR A 83 -7.69 -4.49 -2.31
C THR A 83 -6.80 -3.28 -2.09
N GLY A 84 -5.80 -3.38 -1.22
CA GLY A 84 -4.88 -2.29 -0.92
C GLY A 84 -3.95 -2.61 0.23
N PHE A 85 -3.39 -1.56 0.82
CA PHE A 85 -2.33 -1.63 1.83
C PHE A 85 -2.59 -0.67 2.99
N HIS A 86 -2.16 -1.07 4.20
CA HIS A 86 -1.84 -0.12 5.26
C HIS A 86 -0.48 0.50 5.01
N LEU A 87 -0.37 1.81 5.19
CA LEU A 87 0.90 2.52 5.17
C LEU A 87 1.07 3.26 6.49
N LEU A 88 2.18 3.00 7.18
CA LEU A 88 2.53 3.60 8.45
C LEU A 88 3.78 4.46 8.30
N ALA A 89 3.75 5.66 8.89
CA ALA A 89 4.90 6.55 8.90
C ALA A 89 4.94 7.37 10.20
N TRP A 90 6.15 7.61 10.71
CA TRP A 90 6.36 8.56 11.78
C TRP A 90 6.02 9.98 11.32
N GLY A 91 5.41 10.74 12.22
CA GLY A 91 5.07 12.13 11.99
C GLY A 91 3.69 12.32 11.35
N LYS A 92 3.35 13.58 11.13
CA LYS A 92 2.12 13.96 10.45
C LYS A 92 2.35 14.03 8.95
N HIS A 93 1.49 13.38 8.20
CA HIS A 93 1.50 13.40 6.74
C HIS A 93 0.10 13.66 6.21
N SER A 94 0.00 14.39 5.11
CA SER A 94 -1.29 14.57 4.44
C SER A 94 -1.58 13.41 3.50
N SER A 95 -2.86 13.09 3.30
CA SER A 95 -3.29 12.10 2.31
C SER A 95 -2.79 12.44 0.92
N LYS A 96 -2.74 13.73 0.59
CA LYS A 96 -2.24 14.21 -0.71
C LYS A 96 -0.76 13.89 -0.91
N ASP A 97 0.09 14.16 0.08
CA ASP A 97 1.52 13.90 -0.03
C ASP A 97 1.81 12.39 -0.14
N VAL A 98 1.10 11.59 0.64
CA VAL A 98 1.22 10.12 0.55
C VAL A 98 0.70 9.62 -0.80
N ALA A 99 -0.40 10.17 -1.31
CA ALA A 99 -0.94 9.81 -2.62
C ALA A 99 0.04 10.13 -3.75
N ILE A 100 0.75 11.25 -3.68
CA ILE A 100 1.81 11.60 -4.65
C ILE A 100 2.94 10.58 -4.60
N ALA A 101 3.41 10.22 -3.40
CA ALA A 101 4.47 9.23 -3.23
C ALA A 101 4.05 7.84 -3.78
N VAL A 102 2.82 7.42 -3.51
CA VAL A 102 2.26 6.17 -4.04
C VAL A 102 2.18 6.21 -5.56
N LYS A 103 1.75 7.33 -6.15
CA LYS A 103 1.72 7.50 -7.60
C LYS A 103 3.10 7.32 -8.23
N GLU A 104 4.10 8.00 -7.68
CA GLU A 104 5.49 7.90 -8.15
C GLU A 104 6.01 6.45 -8.03
N ALA A 105 5.69 5.77 -6.93
CA ALA A 105 6.06 4.36 -6.75
C ALA A 105 5.40 3.48 -7.82
N LEU A 106 4.11 3.67 -8.10
CA LEU A 106 3.40 2.94 -9.15
C LEU A 106 4.01 3.19 -10.54
N GLU A 107 4.39 4.42 -10.84
CA GLU A 107 5.09 4.77 -12.09
C GLU A 107 6.41 4.01 -12.22
N LEU A 108 7.20 3.95 -11.15
CA LEU A 108 8.45 3.18 -11.12
C LEU A 108 8.22 1.67 -11.29
N ILE A 109 7.16 1.14 -10.70
CA ILE A 109 6.80 -0.28 -10.83
C ILE A 109 6.58 -0.65 -12.31
N THR A 110 5.99 0.23 -13.11
CA THR A 110 5.71 -0.04 -14.52
C THR A 110 6.97 -0.32 -15.35
N THR A 111 8.13 0.12 -14.90
CA THR A 111 9.42 -0.04 -15.59
C THR A 111 10.43 -0.87 -14.81
N THR A 112 10.03 -1.48 -13.70
CA THR A 112 10.91 -2.30 -12.86
C THR A 112 11.31 -3.58 -13.60
N GLU A 113 12.59 -3.95 -13.51
CA GLU A 113 13.09 -5.23 -14.01
C GLU A 113 13.19 -6.24 -12.86
N TRP A 114 13.19 -7.53 -13.19
CA TRP A 114 13.22 -8.59 -12.17
C TRP A 114 14.41 -8.49 -11.22
N GLU A 115 15.56 -8.11 -11.75
CA GLU A 115 16.81 -7.96 -10.98
C GLU A 115 16.71 -6.91 -9.88
N ASP A 116 15.79 -5.96 -10.03
CA ASP A 116 15.59 -4.87 -9.08
C ASP A 116 14.52 -5.18 -8.01
N VAL A 117 13.83 -6.32 -8.12
CA VAL A 117 12.84 -6.73 -7.11
C VAL A 117 13.56 -7.32 -5.89
N PRO A 118 13.43 -6.71 -4.70
CA PRO A 118 14.09 -7.23 -3.49
C PRO A 118 13.35 -8.45 -2.93
N GLY A 119 14.07 -9.28 -2.16
CA GLY A 119 13.45 -10.35 -1.39
C GLY A 119 12.91 -11.52 -2.23
N THR A 120 13.56 -11.85 -3.34
CA THR A 120 13.13 -12.91 -4.28
C THR A 120 13.85 -14.23 -4.09
N GLU A 121 14.74 -14.33 -3.11
CA GLU A 121 15.47 -15.55 -2.79
C GLU A 121 14.91 -16.23 -1.53
N GLU A 122 15.09 -17.55 -1.45
CA GLU A 122 14.60 -18.38 -0.36
C GLU A 122 15.05 -17.89 1.02
N LYS A 123 16.28 -17.43 1.14
CA LYS A 123 16.82 -16.90 2.41
C LYS A 123 16.26 -15.53 2.80
N GLU A 124 15.64 -14.82 1.88
CA GLU A 124 15.17 -13.45 2.07
C GLU A 124 13.67 -13.34 2.36
N CYS A 125 12.92 -14.35 1.95
CA CYS A 125 11.46 -14.31 2.01
C CYS A 125 10.87 -15.67 2.36
N GLY A 126 9.82 -15.67 3.16
CA GLY A 126 9.15 -16.90 3.60
C GLY A 126 8.37 -17.64 2.52
N ASN A 127 8.08 -16.97 1.41
CA ASN A 127 7.41 -17.57 0.24
C ASN A 127 7.92 -16.93 -1.06
N TYR A 128 9.21 -17.06 -1.29
CA TYR A 128 9.92 -16.38 -2.37
C TYR A 128 9.44 -16.71 -3.79
N LYS A 129 8.72 -17.80 -3.95
CA LYS A 129 8.22 -18.26 -5.27
C LYS A 129 6.91 -17.57 -5.67
N ASP A 130 6.13 -17.03 -4.71
CA ASP A 130 4.84 -16.43 -5.00
C ASP A 130 4.98 -14.96 -5.38
N HIS A 131 5.57 -14.71 -6.54
CA HIS A 131 5.77 -13.40 -7.14
C HIS A 131 5.25 -13.35 -8.58
N SER A 132 4.76 -12.17 -8.98
CA SER A 132 4.41 -11.88 -10.37
C SER A 132 4.78 -10.43 -10.69
N LEU A 133 5.97 -10.22 -11.23
CA LEU A 133 6.39 -8.89 -11.69
C LEU A 133 5.55 -8.43 -12.88
N PHE A 134 5.30 -9.31 -13.84
CA PHE A 134 4.43 -9.00 -14.98
C PHE A 134 3.06 -8.50 -14.50
N GLY A 135 2.43 -9.24 -13.60
CA GLY A 135 1.14 -8.85 -13.02
C GLY A 135 1.21 -7.55 -12.24
N ALA A 136 2.27 -7.34 -11.45
CA ALA A 136 2.47 -6.09 -10.70
C ALA A 136 2.58 -4.88 -11.63
N LYS A 137 3.31 -5.01 -12.74
CA LYS A 137 3.45 -3.95 -13.75
C LYS A 137 2.12 -3.64 -14.44
N GLU A 138 1.36 -4.66 -14.81
CA GLU A 138 0.05 -4.47 -15.46
C GLU A 138 -0.97 -3.85 -14.50
N TRP A 139 -1.02 -4.31 -13.25
CA TRP A 139 -1.88 -3.70 -12.24
C TRP A 139 -1.51 -2.25 -11.97
N ALA A 140 -0.21 -1.93 -11.87
CA ALA A 140 0.25 -0.56 -11.68
C ALA A 140 -0.19 0.36 -12.83
N LYS A 141 -0.09 -0.09 -14.08
CA LYS A 141 -0.57 0.65 -15.25
C LYS A 141 -2.08 0.91 -15.16
N GLU A 142 -2.86 -0.11 -14.86
CA GLU A 142 -4.32 0.00 -14.75
C GLU A 142 -4.73 0.96 -13.62
N ILE A 143 -4.09 0.84 -12.46
CA ILE A 143 -4.34 1.73 -11.31
C ILE A 143 -4.04 3.18 -11.69
N LEU A 144 -2.92 3.43 -12.37
CA LEU A 144 -2.52 4.77 -12.79
C LEU A 144 -3.50 5.43 -13.74
N GLU A 145 -4.22 4.66 -14.58
CA GLU A 145 -5.22 5.20 -15.51
C GLU A 145 -6.36 5.93 -14.79
N THR A 146 -6.71 5.46 -13.60
CA THR A 146 -7.82 6.03 -12.81
C THR A 146 -7.34 6.74 -11.55
N TYR A 147 -6.02 6.81 -11.34
CA TYR A 147 -5.44 7.47 -10.17
C TYR A 147 -5.66 8.97 -10.25
N LYS A 148 -6.07 9.57 -9.13
CA LYS A 148 -6.32 11.02 -9.08
C LYS A 148 -5.06 11.80 -9.42
N ASN A 149 -5.26 12.89 -10.15
CA ASN A 149 -4.19 13.84 -10.48
C ASN A 149 -3.98 14.78 -9.28
N TYR A 150 -2.83 14.65 -8.61
CA TYR A 150 -2.49 15.46 -7.45
C TYR A 150 -1.48 16.56 -7.80
#